data_06c2fbe2a69f7296f805864b124fd416
#
_entry.id   06c2fbe2a69f7296f805864b124fd416
#
_cell.length_a   1.000
_cell.length_b   1.000
_cell.length_c   1.000
_cell.angle_alpha   90.00
_cell.angle_beta   90.00
_cell.angle_gamma   90.00
#
_symmetry.space_group_name_H-M   'P 1'
#
loop_
_entity.id
_entity.type
_entity.pdbx_description
1 polymer ?
#
loop_
_entity_poly.entity_id
_entity_poly.type
_entity_poly.pdbx_seq_one_letter_code
_entity_poly.pdbx_strand_id
1 'polypeptide(L)'
;NASALSQVWLVDAKMGPLNDQMIQICFNQPDLLRVLWNHRGAKPQASVVSVAKGFATPPLNGSVNPIDGQLYIAGFQIAGWGNTLDTLTGIERVRYTGAPSLTPREIIPTDRGILLRFDVALDPAKAANPDSYSLATWRYKRAPSYGSAQYKADGKTGNDWLTASSAYVSLDGKSVFIGIPGLKTVEQLRLGWDLASAAGAEMRANAYTTPYELTKFDPLAEGFGPIEVDLTPRAAVAKKAEVVSAQEGQRVATMFGCVACHSVTDTAMSNVGPKWKGLFGSKRDYVSDKGKKGSTVVDAAYLRESILEPNAKKHASFVKSEFAMPSFAGVLTDAQVDSIILYIQTLR
;
A
#
# COMPACT_ATOMS: atom_id res chain seq x y z
N ASN A 1 8.22 -1.94 0.62
CA ASN A 1 8.95 -0.77 0.08
C ASN A 1 8.71 -0.67 -1.42
N ALA A 2 8.15 0.46 -1.86
CA ALA A 2 7.84 0.68 -3.27
C ALA A 2 9.09 1.01 -4.11
N SER A 3 10.22 1.37 -3.50
CA SER A 3 11.42 1.89 -4.15
C SER A 3 11.06 3.00 -5.15
N ALA A 4 10.66 4.13 -4.61
CA ALA A 4 10.38 5.33 -5.39
C ALA A 4 11.67 5.81 -6.08
N LEU A 5 11.70 5.80 -7.43
CA LEU A 5 12.89 6.14 -8.21
C LEU A 5 12.78 7.50 -8.89
N SER A 6 11.81 7.68 -9.77
CA SER A 6 11.70 8.90 -10.55
C SER A 6 10.30 9.49 -10.50
N GLN A 7 10.20 10.77 -10.85
CA GLN A 7 8.95 11.50 -10.96
C GLN A 7 8.78 12.04 -12.37
N VAL A 8 7.53 12.07 -12.82
CA VAL A 8 7.14 12.68 -14.09
C VAL A 8 5.97 13.62 -13.85
N TRP A 9 6.08 14.86 -14.30
CA TRP A 9 4.95 15.77 -14.41
C TRP A 9 4.29 15.57 -15.77
N LEU A 10 2.98 15.32 -15.78
CA LEU A 10 2.19 15.09 -16.99
C LEU A 10 1.77 16.41 -17.64
N VAL A 11 2.73 17.32 -17.85
CA VAL A 11 2.53 18.60 -18.51
C VAL A 11 2.38 18.37 -20.02
N ASP A 12 1.45 19.06 -20.64
CA ASP A 12 1.10 18.91 -22.06
C ASP A 12 0.75 17.46 -22.47
N ALA A 13 0.34 16.64 -21.51
CA ALA A 13 -0.02 15.26 -21.73
C ALA A 13 -1.46 15.10 -22.19
N LYS A 14 -1.75 13.97 -22.86
CA LYS A 14 -3.11 13.51 -23.19
C LYS A 14 -3.53 12.37 -22.27
N MET A 15 -3.43 12.62 -20.97
CA MET A 15 -3.68 11.64 -19.90
C MET A 15 -4.98 11.88 -19.14
N GLY A 16 -5.88 12.70 -19.71
CA GLY A 16 -7.21 12.99 -19.13
C GLY A 16 -7.13 13.57 -17.72
N PRO A 17 -7.81 12.98 -16.73
CA PRO A 17 -7.82 13.49 -15.33
C PRO A 17 -6.45 13.52 -14.65
N LEU A 18 -5.42 12.91 -15.25
CA LEU A 18 -4.05 12.91 -14.74
C LEU A 18 -3.19 14.03 -15.33
N ASN A 19 -3.72 14.82 -16.30
CA ASN A 19 -2.98 15.96 -16.85
C ASN A 19 -2.56 16.91 -15.71
N ASP A 20 -1.38 17.50 -15.85
CA ASP A 20 -0.76 18.42 -14.88
C ASP A 20 -0.56 17.83 -13.47
N GLN A 21 -0.60 16.51 -13.36
CA GLN A 21 -0.33 15.80 -12.12
C GLN A 21 1.09 15.24 -12.10
N MET A 22 1.63 15.09 -10.91
CA MET A 22 2.89 14.38 -10.70
C MET A 22 2.63 12.88 -10.53
N ILE A 23 3.39 12.07 -11.24
CA ILE A 23 3.42 10.63 -11.11
C ILE A 23 4.76 10.20 -10.51
N GLN A 24 4.70 9.48 -9.40
CA GLN A 24 5.84 8.80 -8.81
C GLN A 24 5.96 7.40 -9.40
N ILE A 25 7.10 7.08 -9.97
CA ILE A 25 7.43 5.77 -10.55
C ILE A 25 8.07 4.91 -9.47
N CYS A 26 7.55 3.70 -9.26
CA CYS A 26 8.01 2.77 -8.24
C CYS A 26 8.55 1.50 -8.87
N PHE A 27 9.73 1.05 -8.41
CA PHE A 27 10.50 -0.05 -8.98
C PHE A 27 10.15 -1.42 -8.36
N ASN A 28 10.38 -1.60 -7.04
CA ASN A 28 10.20 -2.90 -6.37
C ASN A 28 8.74 -3.35 -6.25
N GLN A 29 7.82 -2.41 -6.25
CA GLN A 29 6.41 -2.65 -6.49
C GLN A 29 6.08 -1.90 -7.77
N PRO A 30 6.07 -2.58 -8.94
CA PRO A 30 5.84 -1.95 -10.22
C PRO A 30 4.50 -1.23 -10.26
N ASP A 31 4.53 0.04 -9.88
CA ASP A 31 3.35 0.87 -9.67
C ASP A 31 3.64 2.32 -10.08
N LEU A 32 2.65 2.97 -10.65
CA LEU A 32 2.64 4.40 -10.83
C LEU A 32 1.70 5.01 -9.80
N LEU A 33 2.25 5.88 -8.97
CA LEU A 33 1.48 6.56 -7.94
C LEU A 33 1.19 8.00 -8.37
N ARG A 34 -0.08 8.38 -8.39
CA ARG A 34 -0.49 9.78 -8.47
C ARG A 34 -0.15 10.47 -7.16
N VAL A 35 0.54 11.59 -7.23
CA VAL A 35 0.85 12.44 -6.07
C VAL A 35 -0.18 13.54 -5.98
N LEU A 36 -0.94 13.54 -4.90
CA LEU A 36 -2.00 14.50 -4.61
C LEU A 36 -1.47 15.54 -3.62
N TRP A 37 -1.18 16.73 -4.12
CA TRP A 37 -0.67 17.82 -3.31
C TRP A 37 -1.80 18.48 -2.51
N ASN A 38 -1.52 18.77 -1.24
CA ASN A 38 -2.37 19.55 -0.35
C ASN A 38 -1.59 20.78 0.15
N HIS A 39 -2.03 21.96 -0.27
CA HIS A 39 -1.43 23.24 0.07
C HIS A 39 -2.28 24.06 1.06
N ARG A 40 -3.25 23.45 1.74
CA ARG A 40 -4.21 24.14 2.60
C ARG A 40 -3.62 24.61 3.94
N GLY A 41 -2.57 23.98 4.39
CA GLY A 41 -1.86 24.33 5.63
C GLY A 41 -0.66 25.24 5.38
N ALA A 42 0.06 25.56 6.46
CA ALA A 42 1.31 26.34 6.39
C ALA A 42 2.44 25.55 5.70
N LYS A 43 2.34 24.23 5.67
CA LYS A 43 3.32 23.34 5.03
C LYS A 43 2.65 22.53 3.93
N PRO A 44 3.29 22.40 2.75
CA PRO A 44 2.79 21.53 1.71
C PRO A 44 2.84 20.08 2.20
N GLN A 45 1.76 19.35 1.94
CA GLN A 45 1.61 17.93 2.27
C GLN A 45 1.21 17.18 1.01
N ALA A 46 1.43 15.88 0.99
CA ALA A 46 1.02 15.07 -0.14
C ALA A 46 0.44 13.73 0.29
N SER A 47 -0.42 13.20 -0.57
CA SER A 47 -0.90 11.83 -0.50
C SER A 47 -0.55 11.13 -1.80
N VAL A 48 -0.42 9.79 -1.76
CA VAL A 48 -0.18 8.99 -2.95
C VAL A 48 -1.23 7.91 -3.09
N VAL A 49 -1.66 7.68 -4.32
CA VAL A 49 -2.60 6.62 -4.69
C VAL A 49 -2.15 5.95 -5.99
N SER A 50 -2.29 4.63 -6.07
CA SER A 50 -1.94 3.87 -7.26
C SER A 50 -2.88 4.18 -8.41
N VAL A 51 -2.33 4.41 -9.61
CA VAL A 51 -3.08 4.69 -10.83
C VAL A 51 -2.80 3.70 -11.97
N ALA A 52 -1.68 3.00 -11.96
CA ALA A 52 -1.36 1.97 -12.95
C ALA A 52 -0.44 0.91 -12.36
N LYS A 53 -0.72 -0.35 -12.72
CA LYS A 53 0.03 -1.56 -12.32
C LYS A 53 0.13 -2.52 -13.50
N GLY A 54 0.85 -3.62 -13.30
CA GLY A 54 0.91 -4.69 -14.29
C GLY A 54 1.97 -4.48 -15.37
N PHE A 55 3.04 -3.77 -15.04
CA PHE A 55 4.20 -3.60 -15.92
C PHE A 55 4.93 -4.94 -16.11
N ALA A 56 5.37 -5.19 -17.34
CA ALA A 56 6.15 -6.39 -17.67
C ALA A 56 7.60 -6.30 -17.17
N THR A 57 8.10 -5.09 -16.96
CA THR A 57 9.41 -4.82 -16.35
C THR A 57 9.27 -3.87 -15.16
N PRO A 58 10.16 -3.96 -14.15
CA PRO A 58 10.20 -2.97 -13.09
C PRO A 58 10.42 -1.56 -13.64
N PRO A 59 9.47 -0.63 -13.47
CA PRO A 59 9.58 0.74 -13.97
C PRO A 59 10.73 1.50 -13.32
N LEU A 60 11.57 2.14 -14.14
CA LEU A 60 12.71 2.93 -13.65
C LEU A 60 12.51 4.43 -13.85
N ASN A 61 12.14 4.81 -15.05
CA ASN A 61 11.97 6.19 -15.44
C ASN A 61 10.91 6.32 -16.54
N GLY A 62 10.42 7.52 -16.77
CA GLY A 62 9.42 7.76 -17.80
C GLY A 62 9.41 9.21 -18.27
N SER A 63 8.79 9.42 -19.42
CA SER A 63 8.59 10.75 -20.01
C SER A 63 7.30 10.80 -20.81
N VAL A 64 6.72 11.98 -20.90
CA VAL A 64 5.63 12.27 -21.82
C VAL A 64 6.21 12.45 -23.22
N ASN A 65 5.70 11.69 -24.18
CA ASN A 65 6.08 11.85 -25.58
C ASN A 65 5.36 13.08 -26.16
N PRO A 66 6.09 14.10 -26.64
CA PRO A 66 5.47 15.34 -27.14
C PRO A 66 4.67 15.14 -28.44
N ILE A 67 4.85 14.04 -29.15
CA ILE A 67 4.13 13.77 -30.41
C ILE A 67 2.71 13.28 -30.13
N ASP A 68 2.56 12.31 -29.21
CA ASP A 68 1.25 11.70 -28.93
C ASP A 68 0.66 12.10 -27.56
N GLY A 69 1.45 12.75 -26.69
CA GLY A 69 1.05 13.21 -25.37
C GLY A 69 0.89 12.08 -24.35
N GLN A 70 1.38 10.88 -24.63
CA GLN A 70 1.24 9.72 -23.73
C GLN A 70 2.50 9.50 -22.90
N LEU A 71 2.33 8.81 -21.78
CA LEU A 71 3.45 8.51 -20.88
C LEU A 71 4.13 7.21 -21.32
N TYR A 72 5.44 7.27 -21.56
CA TYR A 72 6.28 6.11 -21.82
C TYR A 72 7.17 5.83 -20.63
N ILE A 73 7.21 4.58 -20.22
CA ILE A 73 7.97 4.09 -19.06
C ILE A 73 9.03 3.13 -19.55
N ALA A 74 10.29 3.40 -19.25
CA ALA A 74 11.37 2.48 -19.43
C ALA A 74 11.64 1.71 -18.13
N GLY A 75 11.89 0.42 -18.24
CA GLY A 75 12.13 -0.45 -17.11
C GLY A 75 13.23 -1.47 -17.39
N PHE A 76 13.84 -1.97 -16.35
CA PHE A 76 14.73 -3.11 -16.40
C PHE A 76 14.77 -3.81 -15.04
N GLN A 77 15.25 -5.05 -15.02
CA GLN A 77 15.59 -5.75 -13.79
C GLN A 77 17.01 -6.28 -13.85
N ILE A 78 17.67 -6.32 -12.73
CA ILE A 78 18.98 -6.94 -12.54
C ILE A 78 18.90 -8.01 -11.46
N ALA A 79 19.74 -9.02 -11.54
CA ALA A 79 19.77 -10.11 -10.59
C ALA A 79 19.86 -9.59 -9.15
N GLY A 80 18.91 -10.00 -8.31
CA GLY A 80 18.83 -9.61 -6.90
C GLY A 80 18.26 -8.21 -6.65
N TRP A 81 17.82 -7.49 -7.69
CA TRP A 81 17.20 -6.18 -7.56
C TRP A 81 15.92 -6.07 -8.40
N GLY A 82 14.83 -5.64 -7.79
CA GLY A 82 13.52 -5.55 -8.42
C GLY A 82 12.67 -6.82 -8.22
N ASN A 83 11.45 -6.78 -8.75
CA ASN A 83 10.58 -7.94 -8.81
C ASN A 83 11.03 -8.90 -9.92
N THR A 84 10.71 -10.16 -9.71
CA THR A 84 10.81 -11.19 -10.74
C THR A 84 9.66 -11.02 -11.73
N LEU A 85 9.79 -10.11 -12.67
CA LEU A 85 8.90 -9.97 -13.80
C LEU A 85 9.45 -10.74 -15.00
N ASP A 86 8.59 -10.99 -15.99
CA ASP A 86 8.90 -11.92 -17.09
C ASP A 86 9.97 -11.40 -18.06
N THR A 87 10.18 -10.08 -18.11
CA THR A 87 11.12 -9.45 -19.04
C THR A 87 12.23 -8.69 -18.34
N LEU A 88 13.46 -8.81 -18.86
CA LEU A 88 14.63 -8.14 -18.28
C LEU A 88 14.64 -6.64 -18.55
N THR A 89 14.17 -6.22 -19.72
CA THR A 89 14.13 -4.81 -20.12
C THR A 89 12.89 -4.56 -20.96
N GLY A 90 12.39 -3.33 -20.95
CA GLY A 90 11.24 -2.96 -21.78
C GLY A 90 10.94 -1.47 -21.76
N ILE A 91 10.16 -1.07 -22.75
CA ILE A 91 9.49 0.24 -22.79
C ILE A 91 8.01 -0.02 -22.92
N GLU A 92 7.23 0.55 -22.01
CA GLU A 92 5.79 0.39 -21.96
C GLU A 92 5.10 1.76 -22.09
N ARG A 93 3.96 1.77 -22.76
CA ARG A 93 3.16 2.98 -22.96
C ARG A 93 1.93 2.95 -22.08
N VAL A 94 1.79 3.97 -21.24
CA VAL A 94 0.58 4.23 -20.47
C VAL A 94 -0.24 5.28 -21.20
N ARG A 95 -1.48 4.95 -21.51
CA ARG A 95 -2.40 5.84 -22.24
C ARG A 95 -3.72 6.00 -21.51
N TYR A 96 -4.32 7.17 -21.63
CA TYR A 96 -5.68 7.40 -21.18
C TYR A 96 -6.68 6.74 -22.15
N THR A 97 -7.64 6.00 -21.60
CA THR A 97 -8.63 5.24 -22.36
C THR A 97 -9.96 5.98 -22.55
N GLY A 98 -10.10 7.18 -21.99
CA GLY A 98 -11.37 7.92 -21.95
C GLY A 98 -12.26 7.57 -20.75
N ALA A 99 -11.89 6.57 -19.97
CA ALA A 99 -12.65 6.19 -18.78
C ALA A 99 -12.51 7.23 -17.65
N PRO A 100 -13.56 7.45 -16.85
CA PRO A 100 -13.46 8.35 -15.70
C PRO A 100 -12.45 7.84 -14.65
N SER A 101 -11.79 8.77 -13.98
CA SER A 101 -10.88 8.40 -12.87
C SER A 101 -11.71 7.94 -11.67
N LEU A 102 -11.40 6.74 -11.18
CA LEU A 102 -12.01 6.16 -9.98
C LEU A 102 -11.13 6.36 -8.72
N THR A 103 -10.02 7.08 -8.85
CA THR A 103 -9.15 7.46 -7.73
C THR A 103 -9.48 8.86 -7.24
N PRO A 104 -9.27 9.18 -5.96
CA PRO A 104 -9.49 10.53 -5.46
C PRO A 104 -8.58 11.53 -6.16
N ARG A 105 -9.10 12.75 -6.37
CA ARG A 105 -8.34 13.90 -6.84
C ARG A 105 -7.76 14.74 -5.72
N GLU A 106 -8.32 14.62 -4.50
CA GLU A 106 -7.84 15.27 -3.28
C GLU A 106 -8.03 14.35 -2.08
N ILE A 107 -7.06 14.38 -1.18
CA ILE A 107 -7.09 13.73 0.14
C ILE A 107 -6.60 14.76 1.15
N ILE A 108 -7.48 15.18 2.05
CA ILE A 108 -7.21 16.29 2.96
C ILE A 108 -7.42 15.83 4.40
N PRO A 109 -6.35 15.58 5.16
CA PRO A 109 -6.43 15.37 6.60
C PRO A 109 -6.85 16.66 7.31
N THR A 110 -7.83 16.55 8.21
CA THR A 110 -8.36 17.67 8.98
C THR A 110 -8.40 17.35 10.47
N ASP A 111 -8.74 18.34 11.29
CA ASP A 111 -8.88 18.22 12.73
C ASP A 111 -10.02 17.27 13.19
N ARG A 112 -10.97 16.93 12.28
CA ARG A 112 -12.12 16.04 12.56
C ARG A 112 -12.10 14.75 11.77
N GLY A 113 -11.16 14.57 10.84
CA GLY A 113 -11.11 13.38 9.98
C GLY A 113 -10.45 13.65 8.63
N ILE A 114 -10.91 12.96 7.60
CA ILE A 114 -10.32 13.06 6.26
C ILE A 114 -11.40 13.35 5.22
N LEU A 115 -11.14 14.36 4.38
CA LEU A 115 -11.94 14.66 3.20
C LEU A 115 -11.33 13.97 1.98
N LEU A 116 -12.14 13.21 1.25
CA LEU A 116 -11.83 12.66 -0.07
C LEU A 116 -12.69 13.33 -1.13
N ARG A 117 -12.09 13.72 -2.26
CA ARG A 117 -12.80 14.21 -3.43
C ARG A 117 -12.51 13.37 -4.65
N PHE A 118 -13.55 13.11 -5.44
CA PHE A 118 -13.50 12.33 -6.67
C PHE A 118 -14.01 13.15 -7.86
N ASP A 119 -13.73 12.70 -9.07
CA ASP A 119 -14.29 13.30 -10.29
C ASP A 119 -15.67 12.72 -10.63
N VAL A 120 -15.98 11.54 -10.09
CA VAL A 120 -17.26 10.84 -10.28
C VAL A 120 -18.15 10.95 -9.04
N ALA A 121 -19.46 10.91 -9.22
CA ALA A 121 -20.40 10.78 -8.13
C ALA A 121 -20.28 9.37 -7.49
N LEU A 122 -20.39 9.33 -6.17
CA LEU A 122 -20.27 8.11 -5.36
C LEU A 122 -21.64 7.47 -5.13
N ASP A 123 -21.66 6.15 -4.95
CA ASP A 123 -22.79 5.44 -4.36
C ASP A 123 -22.96 5.93 -2.91
N PRO A 124 -24.08 6.62 -2.58
CA PRO A 124 -24.24 7.23 -1.27
C PRO A 124 -24.35 6.20 -0.14
N ALA A 125 -24.87 4.99 -0.41
CA ALA A 125 -25.01 3.96 0.60
C ALA A 125 -23.65 3.42 1.04
N LYS A 126 -22.73 3.19 0.09
CA LYS A 126 -21.34 2.79 0.41
C LYS A 126 -20.55 3.96 0.99
N ALA A 127 -20.66 5.14 0.40
CA ALA A 127 -19.85 6.29 0.79
C ALA A 127 -20.23 6.84 2.19
N ALA A 128 -21.49 6.79 2.58
CA ALA A 128 -21.93 7.20 3.91
C ALA A 128 -21.75 6.12 5.00
N ASN A 129 -21.29 4.93 4.62
CA ASN A 129 -21.03 3.86 5.58
C ASN A 129 -19.58 3.97 6.13
N PRO A 130 -19.38 4.28 7.43
CA PRO A 130 -18.04 4.36 7.99
C PRO A 130 -17.26 3.04 7.95
N ASP A 131 -17.94 1.90 7.83
CA ASP A 131 -17.29 0.58 7.70
C ASP A 131 -16.70 0.33 6.31
N SER A 132 -16.99 1.19 5.34
CA SER A 132 -16.34 1.20 4.03
C SER A 132 -14.89 1.68 4.09
N TYR A 133 -14.41 2.17 5.24
CA TYR A 133 -13.09 2.76 5.39
C TYR A 133 -12.24 2.01 6.39
N SER A 134 -10.95 1.89 6.10
CA SER A 134 -9.95 1.29 6.98
C SER A 134 -8.77 2.25 7.15
N LEU A 135 -8.35 2.47 8.38
CA LEU A 135 -7.30 3.43 8.69
C LEU A 135 -6.24 2.81 9.59
N ALA A 136 -4.99 3.07 9.26
CA ALA A 136 -3.86 2.68 10.09
C ALA A 136 -2.82 3.80 10.09
N THR A 137 -2.22 4.04 11.25
CA THR A 137 -1.15 5.03 11.41
C THR A 137 0.09 4.39 11.99
N TRP A 138 1.25 4.93 11.65
CA TRP A 138 2.52 4.50 12.22
C TRP A 138 3.60 5.57 12.16
N ARG A 139 4.68 5.33 12.88
CA ARG A 139 5.89 6.15 12.94
C ARG A 139 7.08 5.38 12.42
N TYR A 140 8.12 6.11 12.05
CA TYR A 140 9.41 5.57 11.67
C TYR A 140 10.48 5.93 12.70
N LYS A 141 11.49 5.08 12.85
CA LYS A 141 12.72 5.40 13.57
C LYS A 141 13.85 5.60 12.57
N ARG A 142 14.49 6.75 12.61
CA ARG A 142 15.70 6.99 11.84
C ARG A 142 16.86 6.22 12.50
N ALA A 143 17.51 5.39 11.72
CA ALA A 143 18.64 4.57 12.14
C ALA A 143 19.68 4.49 11.01
N PRO A 144 20.96 4.15 11.31
CA PRO A 144 21.97 3.94 10.26
C PRO A 144 21.65 2.77 9.33
N SER A 145 20.84 1.79 9.79
CA SER A 145 20.40 0.66 8.97
C SER A 145 19.41 1.10 7.89
N TYR A 146 19.43 0.40 6.76
CA TYR A 146 18.50 0.64 5.67
C TYR A 146 17.05 0.32 6.08
N GLY A 147 16.18 1.31 5.88
CA GLY A 147 14.76 1.19 6.20
C GLY A 147 14.44 1.36 7.69
N SER A 148 13.17 1.29 8.00
CA SER A 148 12.63 1.32 9.37
C SER A 148 11.44 0.38 9.46
N ALA A 149 11.32 -0.35 10.57
CA ALA A 149 10.06 -0.97 10.93
C ALA A 149 8.98 0.11 11.18
N GLN A 150 7.74 -0.29 11.14
CA GLN A 150 6.62 0.55 11.52
C GLN A 150 6.46 0.49 13.05
N TYR A 151 6.19 1.63 13.66
CA TYR A 151 6.05 1.75 15.10
C TYR A 151 4.73 2.43 15.46
N LYS A 152 4.06 1.90 16.47
CA LYS A 152 2.89 2.50 17.12
C LYS A 152 3.27 3.78 17.87
N ALA A 153 2.26 4.53 18.29
CA ALA A 153 2.44 5.71 19.13
C ALA A 153 3.11 5.39 20.48
N ASP A 154 2.94 4.18 21.02
CA ASP A 154 3.60 3.70 22.24
C ASP A 154 5.04 3.23 22.02
N GLY A 155 5.55 3.30 20.79
CA GLY A 155 6.91 2.90 20.42
C GLY A 155 7.11 1.40 20.14
N LYS A 156 6.09 0.57 20.29
CA LYS A 156 6.13 -0.85 19.93
C LYS A 156 6.04 -1.02 18.41
N THR A 157 6.59 -2.10 17.90
CA THR A 157 6.45 -2.45 16.48
C THR A 157 4.99 -2.71 16.13
N GLY A 158 4.55 -2.23 14.96
CA GLY A 158 3.21 -2.40 14.42
C GLY A 158 2.53 -1.07 14.09
N ASN A 159 1.23 -1.13 13.85
CA ASN A 159 0.40 0.01 13.46
C ASN A 159 -0.71 0.26 14.49
N ASP A 160 -1.07 1.52 14.69
CA ASP A 160 -2.29 1.90 15.38
C ASP A 160 -3.44 1.90 14.38
N TRP A 161 -4.48 1.12 14.66
CA TRP A 161 -5.69 1.08 13.85
C TRP A 161 -6.68 2.10 14.37
N LEU A 162 -7.21 2.93 13.47
CA LEU A 162 -8.25 3.91 13.76
C LEU A 162 -9.58 3.44 13.18
N THR A 163 -10.67 3.77 13.86
CA THR A 163 -12.03 3.47 13.42
C THR A 163 -12.73 4.75 13.00
N ALA A 164 -13.27 4.78 11.78
CA ALA A 164 -14.15 5.86 11.38
C ALA A 164 -15.43 5.84 12.22
N SER A 165 -15.82 6.98 12.76
CA SER A 165 -17.05 7.10 13.55
C SER A 165 -18.26 7.43 12.68
N SER A 166 -18.05 8.20 11.63
CA SER A 166 -19.10 8.69 10.73
C SER A 166 -18.57 8.88 9.32
N ALA A 167 -19.46 8.96 8.34
CA ALA A 167 -19.13 9.35 7.00
C ALA A 167 -20.28 10.14 6.38
N TYR A 168 -19.95 11.20 5.65
CA TYR A 168 -20.91 12.14 5.06
C TYR A 168 -20.59 12.36 3.60
N VAL A 169 -21.59 12.35 2.76
CA VAL A 169 -21.44 12.60 1.32
C VAL A 169 -21.81 14.06 1.04
N SER A 170 -21.04 14.74 0.20
CA SER A 170 -21.30 16.11 -0.23
C SER A 170 -22.58 16.22 -1.04
N LEU A 171 -23.14 17.44 -1.16
CA LEU A 171 -24.38 17.70 -1.89
C LEU A 171 -24.29 17.34 -3.38
N ASP A 172 -23.10 17.44 -3.99
CA ASP A 172 -22.84 17.04 -5.38
C ASP A 172 -22.57 15.54 -5.55
N GLY A 173 -22.51 14.80 -4.45
CA GLY A 173 -22.21 13.36 -4.44
C GLY A 173 -20.77 12.98 -4.77
N LYS A 174 -19.86 13.94 -4.95
CA LYS A 174 -18.48 13.66 -5.41
C LYS A 174 -17.43 13.70 -4.30
N SER A 175 -17.81 14.04 -3.08
CA SER A 175 -16.91 14.08 -1.96
C SER A 175 -17.47 13.28 -0.79
N VAL A 176 -16.59 12.75 0.02
CA VAL A 176 -16.94 12.14 1.29
C VAL A 176 -16.03 12.67 2.39
N PHE A 177 -16.63 13.00 3.52
CA PHE A 177 -15.93 13.31 4.76
C PHE A 177 -16.03 12.15 5.73
N ILE A 178 -14.89 11.66 6.19
CA ILE A 178 -14.79 10.52 7.10
C ILE A 178 -14.41 11.07 8.48
N GLY A 179 -15.35 11.01 9.43
CA GLY A 179 -15.11 11.42 10.82
C GLY A 179 -14.22 10.40 11.55
N ILE A 180 -13.12 10.87 12.12
CA ILE A 180 -12.12 10.01 12.78
C ILE A 180 -11.82 10.58 14.17
N PRO A 181 -12.34 9.96 15.23
CA PRO A 181 -12.05 10.39 16.59
C PRO A 181 -10.55 10.35 16.90
N GLY A 182 -10.03 11.42 17.44
CA GLY A 182 -8.65 11.47 17.92
C GLY A 182 -7.58 11.39 16.85
N LEU A 183 -7.89 11.68 15.58
CA LEU A 183 -6.88 11.81 14.52
C LEU A 183 -5.83 12.84 14.93
N LYS A 184 -4.56 12.47 14.81
CA LYS A 184 -3.40 13.30 15.15
C LYS A 184 -2.44 13.36 14.00
N THR A 185 -1.54 14.34 14.04
CA THR A 185 -0.37 14.38 13.15
C THR A 185 0.50 13.14 13.36
N VAL A 186 0.93 12.53 12.26
CA VAL A 186 1.72 11.29 12.28
C VAL A 186 2.59 11.21 11.02
N GLU A 187 3.69 10.45 11.07
CA GLU A 187 4.59 10.32 9.93
C GLU A 187 3.96 9.56 8.77
N GLN A 188 3.04 8.62 9.05
CA GLN A 188 2.34 7.91 7.99
C GLN A 188 0.94 7.50 8.41
N LEU A 189 0.00 7.73 7.50
CA LEU A 189 -1.38 7.26 7.58
C LEU A 189 -1.72 6.52 6.28
N ARG A 190 -2.26 5.31 6.42
CA ARG A 190 -2.90 4.56 5.33
C ARG A 190 -4.41 4.71 5.47
N LEU A 191 -5.05 5.13 4.40
CA LEU A 191 -6.50 5.14 4.25
C LEU A 191 -6.89 4.17 3.14
N GLY A 192 -7.65 3.13 3.47
CA GLY A 192 -8.27 2.22 2.52
C GLY A 192 -9.77 2.49 2.42
N TRP A 193 -10.34 2.21 1.25
CA TRP A 193 -11.78 2.30 1.03
C TRP A 193 -12.30 1.17 0.14
N ASP A 194 -13.58 0.84 0.35
CA ASP A 194 -14.39 -0.05 -0.50
C ASP A 194 -15.66 0.70 -0.90
N LEU A 195 -15.55 1.46 -1.97
CA LEU A 195 -16.61 2.33 -2.49
C LEU A 195 -17.13 1.82 -3.85
N ALA A 196 -18.15 2.49 -4.35
CA ALA A 196 -18.57 2.40 -5.74
C ALA A 196 -18.91 3.79 -6.27
N SER A 197 -18.81 3.99 -7.57
CA SER A 197 -19.42 5.15 -8.22
C SER A 197 -20.94 5.00 -8.27
N ALA A 198 -21.66 6.10 -8.44
CA ALA A 198 -23.12 6.08 -8.66
C ALA A 198 -23.53 5.27 -9.91
N ALA A 199 -22.60 5.08 -10.85
CA ALA A 199 -22.78 4.22 -12.03
C ALA A 199 -22.46 2.73 -11.74
N GLY A 200 -22.15 2.35 -10.50
CA GLY A 200 -21.89 0.96 -10.08
C GLY A 200 -20.46 0.48 -10.29
N ALA A 201 -19.51 1.31 -10.75
CA ALA A 201 -18.12 0.90 -10.87
C ALA A 201 -17.48 0.76 -9.48
N GLU A 202 -16.85 -0.39 -9.23
CA GLU A 202 -16.14 -0.63 -7.96
C GLU A 202 -14.91 0.28 -7.81
N MET A 203 -14.76 0.84 -6.61
CA MET A 203 -13.68 1.76 -6.26
C MET A 203 -13.02 1.27 -4.97
N ARG A 204 -12.15 0.28 -5.09
CA ARG A 204 -11.42 -0.29 -3.95
C ARG A 204 -9.93 0.01 -4.08
N ALA A 205 -9.38 0.80 -3.16
CA ALA A 205 -7.97 1.17 -3.16
C ALA A 205 -7.48 1.59 -1.77
N ASN A 206 -6.19 1.89 -1.70
CA ASN A 206 -5.55 2.52 -0.54
C ASN A 206 -4.79 3.76 -1.00
N ALA A 207 -4.75 4.77 -0.14
CA ALA A 207 -3.85 5.90 -0.23
C ALA A 207 -2.95 5.96 1.00
N TYR A 208 -1.80 6.58 0.82
CA TYR A 208 -0.86 6.88 1.89
C TYR A 208 -0.66 8.38 1.96
N THR A 209 -0.73 8.93 3.15
CA THR A 209 -0.55 10.36 3.40
C THR A 209 0.31 10.59 4.64
N THR A 210 0.99 11.73 4.67
CA THR A 210 1.78 12.17 5.82
C THR A 210 1.14 13.43 6.39
N PRO A 211 0.20 13.33 7.33
CA PRO A 211 -0.50 14.47 7.92
C PRO A 211 0.40 15.17 8.95
N TYR A 212 1.25 16.08 8.50
CA TYR A 212 2.06 16.94 9.38
C TYR A 212 1.26 18.08 10.00
N GLU A 213 0.15 18.45 9.35
CA GLU A 213 -0.76 19.50 9.79
C GLU A 213 -2.19 19.06 9.51
N LEU A 214 -3.07 19.31 10.45
CA LEU A 214 -4.51 19.06 10.32
C LEU A 214 -5.20 20.43 10.18
N THR A 215 -5.81 20.67 9.03
CA THR A 215 -6.56 21.91 8.79
C THR A 215 -7.98 21.79 9.37
N LYS A 216 -8.64 22.92 9.61
CA LYS A 216 -10.03 22.90 10.08
C LYS A 216 -10.96 22.41 8.97
N PHE A 217 -11.93 21.59 9.34
CA PHE A 217 -13.00 21.19 8.45
C PHE A 217 -14.22 22.11 8.62
N ASP A 218 -14.59 22.79 7.54
CA ASP A 218 -15.83 23.57 7.45
C ASP A 218 -16.79 22.87 6.48
N PRO A 219 -17.85 22.21 6.97
CA PRO A 219 -18.76 21.47 6.11
C PRO A 219 -19.42 22.32 5.02
N LEU A 220 -19.78 23.54 5.33
CA LEU A 220 -20.45 24.44 4.37
C LEU A 220 -19.51 24.86 3.25
N ALA A 221 -18.28 25.26 3.60
CA ALA A 221 -17.25 25.65 2.63
C ALA A 221 -16.84 24.46 1.75
N GLU A 222 -16.91 23.23 2.27
CA GLU A 222 -16.53 22.01 1.56
C GLU A 222 -17.69 21.35 0.79
N GLY A 223 -18.91 21.94 0.81
CA GLY A 223 -20.05 21.48 0.03
C GLY A 223 -20.89 20.36 0.65
N PHE A 224 -20.84 20.18 1.98
CA PHE A 224 -21.59 19.14 2.68
C PHE A 224 -22.94 19.62 3.26
N GLY A 225 -23.21 20.93 3.21
CA GLY A 225 -24.35 21.49 3.93
C GLY A 225 -24.11 21.57 5.45
N PRO A 226 -25.17 21.88 6.23
CA PRO A 226 -25.05 22.07 7.68
C PRO A 226 -25.03 20.73 8.42
N ILE A 227 -23.90 20.02 8.36
CA ILE A 227 -23.68 18.77 9.09
C ILE A 227 -22.86 19.02 10.36
N GLU A 228 -23.18 18.30 11.41
CA GLU A 228 -22.32 18.14 12.58
C GLU A 228 -21.59 16.79 12.49
N VAL A 229 -20.26 16.83 12.51
CA VAL A 229 -19.46 15.60 12.41
C VAL A 229 -19.53 14.85 13.73
N ASP A 230 -20.12 13.65 13.70
CA ASP A 230 -20.14 12.75 14.84
C ASP A 230 -18.76 12.10 15.02
N LEU A 231 -18.11 12.42 16.12
CA LEU A 231 -16.82 11.85 16.55
C LEU A 231 -16.97 10.91 17.75
N THR A 232 -18.19 10.43 18.04
CA THR A 232 -18.41 9.42 19.08
C THR A 232 -17.65 8.15 18.70
N PRO A 233 -16.70 7.67 19.52
CA PRO A 233 -15.95 6.47 19.20
C PRO A 233 -16.88 5.27 19.03
N ARG A 234 -16.77 4.61 17.88
CA ARG A 234 -17.46 3.34 17.63
C ARG A 234 -16.57 2.18 18.09
N ALA A 235 -17.18 1.13 18.63
CA ALA A 235 -16.46 -0.13 18.78
C ALA A 235 -15.92 -0.55 17.39
N ALA A 236 -14.69 -1.01 17.35
CA ALA A 236 -14.16 -1.58 16.11
C ALA A 236 -15.13 -2.69 15.68
N VAL A 237 -15.74 -2.52 14.50
CA VAL A 237 -16.56 -3.60 13.93
C VAL A 237 -15.65 -4.79 13.80
N ALA A 238 -16.03 -5.92 14.37
CA ALA A 238 -15.31 -7.18 14.16
C ALA A 238 -15.18 -7.34 12.64
N LYS A 239 -13.93 -7.28 12.13
CA LYS A 239 -13.69 -7.39 10.70
C LYS A 239 -14.47 -8.58 10.18
N LYS A 240 -15.29 -8.36 9.15
CA LYS A 240 -15.90 -9.46 8.38
C LYS A 240 -14.81 -10.51 8.21
N ALA A 241 -15.09 -11.75 8.59
CA ALA A 241 -14.08 -12.81 8.59
C ALA A 241 -13.26 -12.73 7.30
N GLU A 242 -11.98 -12.41 7.43
CA GLU A 242 -11.10 -12.30 6.25
C GLU A 242 -11.09 -13.67 5.58
N VAL A 243 -11.28 -13.69 4.28
CA VAL A 243 -11.25 -14.95 3.52
C VAL A 243 -9.83 -15.49 3.56
N VAL A 244 -9.63 -16.60 4.23
CA VAL A 244 -8.34 -17.29 4.25
C VAL A 244 -8.28 -18.19 3.01
N SER A 245 -7.43 -17.82 2.04
CA SER A 245 -7.25 -18.58 0.80
C SER A 245 -5.87 -18.34 0.19
N ALA A 246 -5.41 -19.27 -0.65
CA ALA A 246 -4.15 -19.11 -1.38
C ALA A 246 -4.17 -17.91 -2.34
N GLN A 247 -5.33 -17.62 -2.96
CA GLN A 247 -5.49 -16.45 -3.83
C GLN A 247 -5.34 -15.13 -3.04
N GLU A 248 -5.96 -15.05 -1.87
CA GLU A 248 -5.78 -13.92 -0.97
C GLU A 248 -4.33 -13.83 -0.49
N GLY A 249 -3.68 -14.97 -0.21
CA GLY A 249 -2.27 -15.05 0.15
C GLY A 249 -1.35 -14.48 -0.94
N GLN A 250 -1.59 -14.82 -2.20
CA GLN A 250 -0.87 -14.26 -3.34
C GLN A 250 -1.05 -12.74 -3.41
N ARG A 251 -2.30 -12.27 -3.27
CA ARG A 251 -2.63 -10.85 -3.28
C ARG A 251 -1.92 -10.09 -2.14
N VAL A 252 -1.97 -10.63 -0.94
CA VAL A 252 -1.33 -10.03 0.25
C VAL A 252 0.19 -10.05 0.09
N ALA A 253 0.79 -11.17 -0.33
CA ALA A 253 2.23 -11.28 -0.55
C ALA A 253 2.74 -10.27 -1.59
N THR A 254 1.98 -10.04 -2.65
CA THR A 254 2.30 -9.02 -3.66
C THR A 254 2.15 -7.61 -3.07
N MET A 255 1.05 -7.36 -2.39
CA MET A 255 0.74 -6.03 -1.81
C MET A 255 1.77 -5.60 -0.74
N PHE A 256 2.25 -6.54 0.07
CA PHE A 256 3.25 -6.27 1.11
C PHE A 256 4.69 -6.48 0.64
N GLY A 257 4.90 -6.77 -0.65
CA GLY A 257 6.23 -6.85 -1.26
C GLY A 257 7.03 -8.10 -0.90
N CYS A 258 6.40 -9.17 -0.39
CA CYS A 258 7.09 -10.41 -0.04
C CYS A 258 7.81 -11.00 -1.26
N VAL A 259 7.14 -10.98 -2.41
CA VAL A 259 7.66 -11.53 -3.67
C VAL A 259 8.85 -10.73 -4.26
N ALA A 260 9.12 -9.54 -3.74
CA ALA A 260 10.31 -8.76 -4.11
C ALA A 260 11.62 -9.40 -3.60
N CYS A 261 11.54 -10.17 -2.51
CA CYS A 261 12.69 -10.83 -1.90
C CYS A 261 12.61 -12.36 -2.02
N HIS A 262 11.40 -12.91 -2.19
CA HIS A 262 11.14 -14.35 -2.24
C HIS A 262 10.65 -14.76 -3.63
N SER A 263 11.49 -15.45 -4.39
CA SER A 263 11.10 -15.98 -5.69
C SER A 263 9.99 -17.03 -5.57
N VAL A 264 9.00 -16.93 -6.44
CA VAL A 264 7.88 -17.88 -6.56
C VAL A 264 8.02 -18.81 -7.77
N THR A 265 9.10 -18.65 -8.56
CA THR A 265 9.41 -19.45 -9.76
C THR A 265 10.79 -20.09 -9.66
N ASP A 266 11.14 -20.98 -10.58
CA ASP A 266 12.47 -21.59 -10.66
C ASP A 266 13.50 -20.70 -11.37
N THR A 267 13.05 -19.79 -12.21
CA THR A 267 13.90 -18.95 -13.07
C THR A 267 14.43 -17.70 -12.38
N ALA A 268 13.83 -17.30 -11.27
CA ALA A 268 14.20 -16.09 -10.57
C ALA A 268 15.28 -16.39 -9.52
N MET A 269 16.45 -15.82 -9.70
CA MET A 269 17.50 -15.81 -8.67
C MET A 269 17.18 -14.71 -7.65
N SER A 270 16.68 -15.08 -6.48
CA SER A 270 16.61 -14.18 -5.34
C SER A 270 17.80 -14.43 -4.43
N ASN A 271 18.75 -13.50 -4.40
CA ASN A 271 19.85 -13.51 -3.44
C ASN A 271 19.49 -12.83 -2.12
N VAL A 272 18.25 -12.33 -2.00
CA VAL A 272 17.79 -11.53 -0.85
C VAL A 272 17.07 -12.39 0.18
N GLY A 273 16.29 -13.37 -0.25
CA GLY A 273 15.54 -14.26 0.62
C GLY A 273 15.34 -15.66 0.04
N PRO A 274 14.97 -16.65 0.87
CA PRO A 274 14.72 -18.01 0.41
C PRO A 274 13.61 -18.07 -0.65
N LYS A 275 13.81 -18.87 -1.69
CA LYS A 275 12.79 -19.16 -2.70
C LYS A 275 11.58 -19.83 -2.04
N TRP A 276 10.37 -19.43 -2.42
CA TRP A 276 9.12 -20.01 -1.92
C TRP A 276 8.68 -21.28 -2.68
N LYS A 277 9.02 -21.37 -3.98
CA LYS A 277 8.71 -22.60 -4.73
C LYS A 277 9.44 -23.79 -4.13
N GLY A 278 8.69 -24.85 -3.82
CA GLY A 278 9.20 -26.05 -3.14
C GLY A 278 9.61 -25.85 -1.69
N LEU A 279 9.24 -24.73 -1.07
CA LEU A 279 9.66 -24.38 0.28
C LEU A 279 8.92 -25.21 1.35
N PHE A 280 7.59 -25.30 1.24
CA PHE A 280 6.77 -26.00 2.22
C PHE A 280 7.10 -27.50 2.25
N GLY A 281 7.31 -28.04 3.42
CA GLY A 281 7.72 -29.43 3.63
C GLY A 281 9.22 -29.71 3.44
N SER A 282 10.01 -28.73 2.96
CA SER A 282 11.46 -28.89 2.81
C SER A 282 12.18 -28.84 4.16
N LYS A 283 13.36 -29.48 4.25
CA LYS A 283 14.25 -29.37 5.40
C LYS A 283 15.12 -28.13 5.28
N ARG A 284 15.27 -27.36 6.39
CA ARG A 284 16.02 -26.11 6.42
C ARG A 284 16.94 -26.04 7.64
N ASP A 285 18.18 -25.66 7.37
CA ASP A 285 19.13 -25.30 8.42
C ASP A 285 18.98 -23.81 8.75
N TYR A 286 19.03 -23.49 10.03
CA TYR A 286 18.85 -22.13 10.52
C TYR A 286 19.90 -21.77 11.59
N VAL A 287 20.05 -20.46 11.81
CA VAL A 287 20.75 -19.90 12.96
C VAL A 287 19.74 -19.04 13.73
N SER A 288 19.58 -19.31 15.02
CA SER A 288 18.70 -18.52 15.88
C SER A 288 19.27 -17.13 16.16
N ASP A 289 18.43 -16.24 16.71
CA ASP A 289 18.82 -14.92 17.22
C ASP A 289 19.95 -14.97 18.25
N LYS A 290 20.06 -16.10 18.99
CA LYS A 290 21.14 -16.40 19.98
C LYS A 290 22.33 -17.09 19.36
N GLY A 291 22.42 -17.19 18.03
CA GLY A 291 23.54 -17.83 17.32
C GLY A 291 23.55 -19.38 17.35
N LYS A 292 22.49 -20.01 17.88
CA LYS A 292 22.41 -21.49 17.92
C LYS A 292 22.02 -22.01 16.53
N LYS A 293 22.79 -22.96 16.01
CA LYS A 293 22.46 -23.66 14.74
C LYS A 293 21.46 -24.77 14.99
N GLY A 294 20.53 -24.97 14.06
CA GLY A 294 19.53 -26.04 14.10
C GLY A 294 19.00 -26.36 12.71
N SER A 295 18.17 -27.39 12.64
CA SER A 295 17.47 -27.79 11.44
C SER A 295 16.00 -28.02 11.76
N THR A 296 15.11 -27.71 10.81
CA THR A 296 13.67 -27.88 10.95
C THR A 296 13.04 -28.24 9.60
N VAL A 297 11.84 -28.78 9.64
CA VAL A 297 10.97 -28.89 8.47
C VAL A 297 10.16 -27.60 8.36
N VAL A 298 10.03 -27.06 7.17
CA VAL A 298 9.23 -25.86 6.92
C VAL A 298 7.76 -26.24 6.92
N ASP A 299 7.10 -26.03 8.03
CA ASP A 299 5.66 -26.18 8.24
C ASP A 299 4.97 -24.82 8.40
N ALA A 300 3.67 -24.83 8.64
CA ALA A 300 2.88 -23.62 8.84
C ALA A 300 3.34 -22.81 10.06
N ALA A 301 3.77 -23.47 11.13
CA ALA A 301 4.24 -22.82 12.35
C ALA A 301 5.59 -22.10 12.11
N TYR A 302 6.52 -22.76 11.41
CA TYR A 302 7.78 -22.15 11.01
C TYR A 302 7.57 -20.94 10.09
N LEU A 303 6.68 -21.04 9.09
CA LEU A 303 6.38 -19.93 8.19
C LEU A 303 5.75 -18.75 8.94
N ARG A 304 4.83 -19.03 9.87
CA ARG A 304 4.23 -18.00 10.71
C ARG A 304 5.29 -17.27 11.55
N GLU A 305 6.16 -18.02 12.23
CA GLU A 305 7.28 -17.46 13.00
C GLU A 305 8.18 -16.61 12.08
N SER A 306 8.54 -17.12 10.89
CA SER A 306 9.41 -16.39 9.95
C SER A 306 8.78 -15.09 9.43
N ILE A 307 7.46 -15.03 9.27
CA ILE A 307 6.75 -13.81 8.85
C ILE A 307 6.69 -12.79 10.00
N LEU A 308 6.37 -13.25 11.20
CA LEU A 308 6.13 -12.36 12.34
C LEU A 308 7.43 -11.99 13.08
N GLU A 309 8.36 -12.96 13.20
CA GLU A 309 9.62 -12.83 13.92
C GLU A 309 10.82 -13.32 13.08
N PRO A 310 11.13 -12.66 11.95
CA PRO A 310 12.07 -13.17 10.95
C PRO A 310 13.50 -13.35 11.47
N ASN A 311 13.84 -12.73 12.58
CA ASN A 311 15.14 -12.87 13.22
C ASN A 311 15.23 -14.07 14.19
N ALA A 312 14.11 -14.66 14.58
CA ALA A 312 14.09 -15.80 15.52
C ALA A 312 14.87 -17.01 14.96
N LYS A 313 14.70 -17.30 13.65
CA LYS A 313 15.40 -18.38 12.94
C LYS A 313 15.73 -17.93 11.51
N LYS A 314 16.94 -17.47 11.29
CA LYS A 314 17.43 -17.10 9.96
C LYS A 314 17.92 -18.34 9.21
N HIS A 315 17.51 -18.50 7.95
CA HIS A 315 18.07 -19.54 7.10
C HIS A 315 19.60 -19.41 7.02
N ALA A 316 20.33 -20.52 7.15
CA ALA A 316 21.80 -20.52 7.30
C ALA A 316 22.53 -19.78 6.17
N SER A 317 22.03 -19.87 4.93
CA SER A 317 22.61 -19.16 3.75
C SER A 317 22.38 -17.65 3.76
N PHE A 318 21.46 -17.12 4.54
CA PHE A 318 21.10 -15.71 4.57
C PHE A 318 21.49 -14.99 5.88
N VAL A 319 22.26 -15.65 6.75
CA VAL A 319 22.73 -15.07 8.02
C VAL A 319 23.60 -13.83 7.80
N LYS A 320 24.39 -13.82 6.74
CA LYS A 320 25.28 -12.71 6.36
C LYS A 320 24.67 -11.76 5.33
N SER A 321 23.38 -11.92 5.00
CA SER A 321 22.72 -11.02 4.06
C SER A 321 22.65 -9.60 4.64
N GLU A 322 23.02 -8.62 3.85
CA GLU A 322 22.85 -7.19 4.18
C GLU A 322 21.38 -6.78 4.26
N PHE A 323 20.49 -7.61 3.70
CA PHE A 323 19.04 -7.38 3.68
C PHE A 323 18.39 -8.22 4.78
N ALA A 324 17.79 -7.56 5.76
CA ALA A 324 17.00 -8.20 6.78
C ALA A 324 15.52 -8.22 6.38
N MET A 325 14.87 -9.39 6.50
CA MET A 325 13.42 -9.46 6.36
C MET A 325 12.76 -8.62 7.46
N PRO A 326 11.86 -7.67 7.11
CA PRO A 326 11.14 -6.90 8.13
C PRO A 326 10.13 -7.78 8.88
N SER A 327 9.89 -7.49 10.16
CA SER A 327 8.80 -8.12 10.90
C SER A 327 7.45 -7.61 10.40
N PHE A 328 6.50 -8.53 10.20
CA PHE A 328 5.11 -8.20 9.87
C PHE A 328 4.17 -8.35 11.08
N ALA A 329 4.71 -8.54 12.28
CA ALA A 329 3.93 -8.55 13.52
C ALA A 329 3.17 -7.22 13.69
N GLY A 330 1.84 -7.28 13.88
CA GLY A 330 0.98 -6.10 13.97
C GLY A 330 0.75 -5.35 12.65
N VAL A 331 1.36 -5.79 11.54
CA VAL A 331 1.16 -5.26 10.19
C VAL A 331 0.17 -6.11 9.40
N LEU A 332 0.36 -7.44 9.44
CA LEU A 332 -0.56 -8.41 8.87
C LEU A 332 -1.53 -8.92 9.95
N THR A 333 -2.76 -9.19 9.54
CA THR A 333 -3.72 -9.92 10.37
C THR A 333 -3.37 -11.43 10.36
N ASP A 334 -3.88 -12.17 11.35
CA ASP A 334 -3.70 -13.62 11.39
C ASP A 334 -4.23 -14.30 10.12
N ALA A 335 -5.40 -13.88 9.63
CA ALA A 335 -5.98 -14.38 8.39
C ALA A 335 -5.11 -14.09 7.15
N GLN A 336 -4.45 -12.94 7.11
CA GLN A 336 -3.51 -12.61 6.04
C GLN A 336 -2.25 -13.46 6.12
N VAL A 337 -1.72 -13.71 7.31
CA VAL A 337 -0.58 -14.61 7.52
C VAL A 337 -0.95 -16.04 7.10
N ASP A 338 -2.12 -16.53 7.51
CA ASP A 338 -2.61 -17.86 7.11
C ASP A 338 -2.79 -17.97 5.59
N SER A 339 -3.31 -16.91 4.97
CA SER A 339 -3.46 -16.85 3.51
C SER A 339 -2.11 -16.90 2.79
N ILE A 340 -1.10 -16.19 3.26
CA ILE A 340 0.27 -16.26 2.70
C ILE A 340 0.83 -17.68 2.85
N ILE A 341 0.63 -18.32 3.99
CA ILE A 341 1.06 -19.71 4.23
C ILE A 341 0.39 -20.65 3.24
N LEU A 342 -0.93 -20.53 3.04
CA LEU A 342 -1.65 -21.30 2.03
C LEU A 342 -1.10 -21.07 0.62
N TYR A 343 -0.79 -19.82 0.27
CA TYR A 343 -0.18 -19.52 -1.02
C TYR A 343 1.17 -20.22 -1.19
N ILE A 344 2.06 -20.13 -0.20
CA ILE A 344 3.35 -20.83 -0.23
C ILE A 344 3.17 -22.34 -0.41
N GLN A 345 2.16 -22.95 0.20
CA GLN A 345 1.83 -24.38 0.04
C GLN A 345 1.46 -24.75 -1.39
N THR A 346 0.92 -23.85 -2.18
CA THR A 346 0.58 -24.09 -3.60
C THR A 346 1.78 -24.03 -4.53
N LEU A 347 2.90 -23.44 -4.11
CA LEU A 347 4.13 -23.27 -4.90
C LEU A 347 5.01 -24.53 -4.81
N ARG A 348 4.61 -25.58 -5.50
CA ARG A 348 5.32 -26.87 -5.55
C ARG A 348 6.33 -26.94 -6.70
#